data_b200a42b77ff5510913cca9d8a3dec91
#
_entry.id   b200a42b77ff5510913cca9d8a3dec91
#
_cell.length_a   1.000
_cell.length_b   1.000
_cell.length_c   1.000
_cell.angle_alpha   90.00
_cell.angle_beta   90.00
_cell.angle_gamma   90.00
#
_symmetry.space_group_name_H-M   'P 1'
#
loop_
_entity.id
_entity.type
_entity.pdbx_description
1 polymer ?
#
loop_
_entity_poly.entity_id
_entity_poly.type
_entity_poly.pdbx_seq_one_letter_code
_entity_poly.pdbx_strand_id
1 'polypeptide(L)'
;AAIREAFDSRLPPWTPGDEHWLCLVVRDRLTHTPLGLTGYQHHQRDIAEVGFLFAPAAQGRGYGYESLRALCDYAFTTGGVRRLTASVTAGNEASKQLLLKAGFRLEGELRENYWLNGRWHNDWLFGRLRGEGDAP
;
A
#
# COMPACT_ATOMS: atom_id res chain seq x y z
N ALA A 1 -9.96 -5.77 15.34
CA ALA A 1 -10.59 -6.72 14.43
C ALA A 1 -9.58 -7.29 13.47
N ALA A 2 -9.68 -8.58 13.24
CA ALA A 2 -8.77 -9.25 12.34
C ALA A 2 -9.21 -9.07 10.89
N ILE A 3 -8.25 -8.83 10.02
CA ILE A 3 -8.46 -8.73 8.59
C ILE A 3 -7.94 -10.00 7.94
N ARG A 4 -8.69 -10.48 6.97
CA ARG A 4 -8.28 -11.57 6.13
C ARG A 4 -8.04 -11.04 4.73
N GLU A 5 -6.84 -11.26 4.22
CA GLU A 5 -6.49 -10.93 2.85
C GLU A 5 -6.74 -12.15 1.97
N ALA A 6 -7.37 -11.93 0.83
CA ALA A 6 -7.55 -12.95 -0.18
C ALA A 6 -6.96 -12.45 -1.49
N PHE A 7 -6.22 -13.34 -2.16
CA PHE A 7 -5.71 -13.04 -3.49
C PHE A 7 -6.86 -13.11 -4.49
N ASP A 8 -7.14 -12.00 -5.12
CA ASP A 8 -8.05 -11.93 -6.24
C ASP A 8 -7.20 -11.61 -7.46
N SER A 9 -6.59 -12.66 -8.04
CA SER A 9 -5.72 -12.45 -9.19
C SER A 9 -6.57 -12.24 -10.42
N ARG A 10 -6.55 -11.02 -10.93
CA ARG A 10 -7.05 -10.76 -12.27
C ARG A 10 -6.07 -11.37 -13.27
N LEU A 11 -6.59 -11.84 -14.37
CA LEU A 11 -5.78 -12.41 -15.44
C LEU A 11 -4.74 -11.40 -15.95
N PRO A 12 -3.47 -11.81 -16.18
CA PRO A 12 -2.93 -13.14 -15.92
C PRO A 12 -2.63 -13.39 -14.45
N PRO A 13 -2.45 -14.66 -14.03
CA PRO A 13 -2.04 -14.96 -12.64
C PRO A 13 -0.75 -14.22 -12.30
N TRP A 14 -0.70 -13.68 -11.08
CA TRP A 14 0.46 -12.95 -10.61
C TRP A 14 1.49 -13.88 -9.98
N THR A 15 2.76 -13.62 -10.27
CA THR A 15 3.90 -14.28 -9.60
C THR A 15 4.88 -13.21 -9.09
N PRO A 16 5.68 -13.52 -8.05
CA PRO A 16 6.67 -12.53 -7.55
C PRO A 16 7.59 -12.03 -8.66
N GLY A 17 7.80 -10.72 -8.72
CA GLY A 17 8.58 -10.07 -9.76
C GLY A 17 7.80 -9.70 -11.02
N ASP A 18 6.54 -10.07 -11.09
CA ASP A 18 5.67 -9.72 -12.20
C ASP A 18 5.41 -8.20 -12.21
N GLU A 19 5.44 -7.59 -13.40
CA GLU A 19 5.19 -6.14 -13.55
C GLU A 19 3.72 -5.76 -13.39
N HIS A 20 2.81 -6.72 -13.40
CA HIS A 20 1.40 -6.46 -13.13
C HIS A 20 1.18 -6.22 -11.63
N TRP A 21 0.13 -5.43 -11.31
CA TRP A 21 -0.25 -5.24 -9.93
C TRP A 21 -0.66 -6.56 -9.27
N LEU A 22 -0.08 -6.85 -8.12
CA LEU A 22 -0.66 -7.82 -7.21
C LEU A 22 -1.82 -7.12 -6.50
N CYS A 23 -3.04 -7.59 -6.74
CA CYS A 23 -4.23 -6.97 -6.17
C CYS A 23 -4.86 -7.92 -5.16
N LEU A 24 -4.97 -7.45 -3.92
CA LEU A 24 -5.54 -8.20 -2.81
C LEU A 24 -6.85 -7.55 -2.36
N VAL A 25 -7.87 -8.35 -2.15
CA VAL A 25 -9.11 -7.89 -1.53
C VAL A 25 -8.97 -8.04 -0.01
N VAL A 26 -9.15 -6.94 0.71
CA VAL A 26 -9.14 -6.95 2.17
C VAL A 26 -10.57 -7.19 2.66
N ARG A 27 -10.77 -8.22 3.48
CA ARG A 27 -12.09 -8.60 3.97
C ARG A 27 -12.12 -8.66 5.47
N ASP A 28 -13.28 -8.35 6.05
CA ASP A 28 -13.51 -8.59 7.47
C ASP A 28 -13.43 -10.10 7.73
N ARG A 29 -12.69 -10.48 8.75
CA ARG A 29 -12.42 -11.88 9.05
C ARG A 29 -13.68 -12.67 9.43
N LEU A 30 -14.62 -12.00 10.10
CA LEU A 30 -15.82 -12.64 10.62
C LEU A 30 -16.96 -12.63 9.61
N THR A 31 -17.18 -11.50 8.93
CA THR A 31 -18.33 -11.32 8.03
C THR A 31 -18.00 -11.56 6.58
N HIS A 32 -16.71 -11.62 6.22
CA HIS A 32 -16.22 -11.69 4.85
C HIS A 32 -16.59 -10.46 4.00
N THR A 33 -17.03 -9.39 4.63
CA THR A 33 -17.38 -8.15 3.94
C THR A 33 -16.13 -7.53 3.31
N PRO A 34 -16.16 -7.17 2.02
CA PRO A 34 -15.04 -6.46 1.40
C PRO A 34 -14.86 -5.09 2.04
N LEU A 35 -13.63 -4.78 2.46
CA LEU A 35 -13.27 -3.53 3.11
C LEU A 35 -12.48 -2.61 2.19
N GLY A 36 -11.74 -3.18 1.25
CA GLY A 36 -10.91 -2.40 0.35
C GLY A 36 -9.98 -3.27 -0.47
N LEU A 37 -9.11 -2.60 -1.19
CA LEU A 37 -8.08 -3.22 -2.02
C LEU A 37 -6.72 -2.75 -1.55
N THR A 38 -5.74 -3.65 -1.60
CA THR A 38 -4.34 -3.31 -1.38
C THR A 38 -3.50 -4.13 -2.34
N GLY A 39 -2.28 -3.69 -2.58
CA GLY A 39 -1.41 -4.43 -3.48
C GLY A 39 -0.11 -3.69 -3.74
N TYR A 40 0.71 -4.25 -4.62
CA TYR A 40 1.91 -3.59 -5.08
C TYR A 40 2.24 -4.01 -6.51
N GLN A 41 3.07 -3.19 -7.16
CA GLN A 41 3.54 -3.44 -8.52
C GLN A 41 5.06 -3.28 -8.55
N HIS A 42 5.75 -4.26 -9.07
CA HIS A 42 7.18 -4.15 -9.33
C HIS A 42 7.45 -3.12 -10.42
N HIS A 43 8.39 -2.21 -10.17
CA HIS A 43 8.84 -1.24 -11.16
C HIS A 43 10.17 -1.65 -11.79
N GLN A 44 11.11 -2.12 -10.99
CA GLN A 44 12.34 -2.71 -11.47
C GLN A 44 12.92 -3.62 -10.40
N ARG A 45 13.43 -4.75 -10.84
CA ARG A 45 14.07 -5.75 -9.98
C ARG A 45 13.28 -5.99 -8.68
N ASP A 46 13.84 -5.54 -7.58
CA ASP A 46 13.32 -5.74 -6.22
C ASP A 46 12.72 -4.47 -5.61
N ILE A 47 12.30 -3.55 -6.46
CA ILE A 47 11.61 -2.31 -6.05
C ILE A 47 10.15 -2.37 -6.51
N ALA A 48 9.23 -2.09 -5.60
CA ALA A 48 7.81 -2.12 -5.90
C ALA A 48 7.07 -0.94 -5.24
N GLU A 49 5.97 -0.54 -5.86
CA GLU A 49 5.10 0.53 -5.36
C GLU A 49 3.85 -0.08 -4.75
N VAL A 50 3.48 0.34 -3.54
CA VAL A 50 2.24 -0.08 -2.89
C VAL A 50 1.08 0.83 -3.26
N GLY A 51 -0.12 0.25 -3.29
CA GLY A 51 -1.36 0.98 -3.44
C GLY A 51 -2.42 0.41 -2.51
N PHE A 52 -3.32 1.26 -2.04
CA PHE A 52 -4.42 0.82 -1.20
C PHE A 52 -5.61 1.75 -1.35
N LEU A 53 -6.80 1.18 -1.19
CA LEU A 53 -8.07 1.90 -1.27
C LEU A 53 -9.04 1.22 -0.33
N PHE A 54 -9.65 1.98 0.58
CA PHE A 54 -10.62 1.44 1.53
C PHE A 54 -11.97 2.10 1.35
N ALA A 55 -13.03 1.30 1.49
CA ALA A 55 -14.39 1.82 1.51
C ALA A 55 -14.54 2.81 2.66
N PRO A 56 -15.37 3.88 2.50
CA PRO A 56 -15.53 4.88 3.55
C PRO A 56 -15.93 4.28 4.90
N ALA A 57 -16.79 3.27 4.90
CA ALA A 57 -17.24 2.62 6.13
C ALA A 57 -16.14 1.87 6.87
N ALA A 58 -15.05 1.52 6.18
CA ALA A 58 -13.92 0.81 6.77
C ALA A 58 -12.81 1.74 7.26
N GLN A 59 -12.86 3.01 6.91
CA GLN A 59 -11.83 3.97 7.29
C GLN A 59 -11.88 4.27 8.78
N GLY A 60 -10.72 4.54 9.36
CA GLY A 60 -10.60 4.90 10.77
C GLY A 60 -10.71 3.75 11.75
N ARG A 61 -10.74 2.51 11.27
CA ARG A 61 -10.87 1.31 12.12
C ARG A 61 -9.59 0.50 12.27
N GLY A 62 -8.47 1.02 11.81
CA GLY A 62 -7.19 0.31 11.86
C GLY A 62 -7.00 -0.73 10.76
N TYR A 63 -7.97 -0.93 9.89
CA TYR A 63 -7.87 -1.90 8.80
C TYR A 63 -6.78 -1.53 7.80
N GLY A 64 -6.61 -0.25 7.52
CA GLY A 64 -5.56 0.23 6.62
C GLY A 64 -4.18 -0.13 7.12
N TYR A 65 -3.91 0.10 8.39
CA TYR A 65 -2.63 -0.22 9.00
C TYR A 65 -2.37 -1.73 9.02
N GLU A 66 -3.36 -2.50 9.45
CA GLU A 66 -3.23 -3.95 9.56
C GLU A 66 -2.95 -4.58 8.19
N SER A 67 -3.71 -4.18 7.16
CA SER A 67 -3.54 -4.70 5.81
C SER A 67 -2.22 -4.25 5.17
N LEU A 68 -1.81 -3.01 5.41
CA LEU A 68 -0.54 -2.51 4.88
C LEU A 68 0.64 -3.21 5.53
N ARG A 69 0.58 -3.47 6.84
CA ARG A 69 1.61 -4.26 7.54
C ARG A 69 1.75 -5.65 6.93
N ALA A 70 0.63 -6.34 6.74
CA ALA A 70 0.62 -7.68 6.17
C ALA A 70 1.16 -7.68 4.74
N LEU A 71 0.79 -6.68 3.94
CA LEU A 71 1.30 -6.53 2.58
C LEU A 71 2.81 -6.32 2.57
N CYS A 72 3.33 -5.45 3.44
CA CYS A 72 4.77 -5.21 3.55
C CYS A 72 5.51 -6.49 3.94
N ASP A 73 5.00 -7.22 4.92
CA ASP A 73 5.60 -8.48 5.35
C ASP A 73 5.66 -9.48 4.19
N TYR A 74 4.57 -9.61 3.44
CA TYR A 74 4.54 -10.48 2.26
C TYR A 74 5.55 -10.04 1.21
N ALA A 75 5.57 -8.75 0.88
CA ALA A 75 6.46 -8.23 -0.16
C ALA A 75 7.93 -8.44 0.19
N PHE A 76 8.30 -8.16 1.44
CA PHE A 76 9.70 -8.27 1.89
C PHE A 76 10.15 -9.70 2.12
N THR A 77 9.24 -10.64 2.30
CA THR A 77 9.58 -12.06 2.50
C THR A 77 9.35 -12.84 1.21
N THR A 78 8.12 -13.23 0.94
CA THR A 78 7.76 -14.07 -0.21
C THR A 78 7.94 -13.34 -1.53
N GLY A 79 7.63 -12.05 -1.57
CA GLY A 79 7.67 -11.25 -2.80
C GLY A 79 9.04 -10.89 -3.31
N GLY A 80 10.08 -11.06 -2.50
CA GLY A 80 11.46 -10.74 -2.89
C GLY A 80 11.74 -9.25 -3.05
N VAL A 81 10.90 -8.39 -2.49
CA VAL A 81 11.05 -6.94 -2.58
C VAL A 81 12.09 -6.46 -1.57
N ARG A 82 12.97 -5.56 -2.00
CA ARG A 82 13.96 -4.92 -1.13
C ARG A 82 13.51 -3.51 -0.71
N ARG A 83 12.77 -2.82 -1.57
CA ARG A 83 12.33 -1.44 -1.36
C ARG A 83 10.87 -1.30 -1.80
N LEU A 84 10.04 -0.76 -0.90
CA LEU A 84 8.66 -0.38 -1.21
C LEU A 84 8.56 1.13 -1.28
N THR A 85 7.80 1.63 -2.25
CA THR A 85 7.50 3.05 -2.40
C THR A 85 6.00 3.28 -2.37
N ALA A 86 5.61 4.52 -2.06
CA ALA A 86 4.21 4.94 -2.12
C ALA A 86 4.13 6.41 -2.46
N SER A 87 3.09 6.80 -3.20
CA SER A 87 2.80 8.20 -3.50
C SER A 87 1.46 8.57 -2.89
N VAL A 88 1.39 9.75 -2.31
CA VAL A 88 0.17 10.28 -1.68
C VAL A 88 0.02 11.74 -2.09
N THR A 89 -1.20 12.15 -2.47
CA THR A 89 -1.47 13.56 -2.73
C THR A 89 -1.23 14.37 -1.46
N ALA A 90 -0.45 15.45 -1.58
CA ALA A 90 -0.14 16.32 -0.45
C ALA A 90 -1.44 16.85 0.17
N GLY A 91 -1.50 16.83 1.49
CA GLY A 91 -2.71 17.17 2.24
C GLY A 91 -3.51 15.97 2.71
N ASN A 92 -3.27 14.78 2.16
CA ASN A 92 -3.92 13.57 2.63
C ASN A 92 -3.20 13.05 3.88
N GLU A 93 -3.50 13.66 5.01
CA GLU A 93 -2.84 13.35 6.28
C GLU A 93 -3.12 11.93 6.77
N ALA A 94 -4.32 11.41 6.49
CA ALA A 94 -4.68 10.05 6.91
C ALA A 94 -3.74 9.01 6.27
N SER A 95 -3.51 9.12 4.96
CA SER A 95 -2.59 8.23 4.25
C SER A 95 -1.16 8.44 4.68
N LYS A 96 -0.75 9.69 4.90
CA LYS A 96 0.60 10.01 5.40
C LYS A 96 0.85 9.34 6.74
N GLN A 97 -0.06 9.50 7.70
CA GLN A 97 0.10 8.91 9.03
C GLN A 97 0.10 7.39 8.96
N LEU A 98 -0.72 6.81 8.11
CA LEU A 98 -0.75 5.38 7.89
C LEU A 98 0.61 4.85 7.42
N LEU A 99 1.19 5.50 6.42
CA LEU A 99 2.49 5.10 5.87
C LEU A 99 3.61 5.27 6.90
N LEU A 100 3.63 6.39 7.62
CA LEU A 100 4.63 6.62 8.67
C LEU A 100 4.53 5.56 9.76
N LYS A 101 3.31 5.21 10.17
CA LYS A 101 3.08 4.19 11.18
C LYS A 101 3.53 2.81 10.70
N ALA A 102 3.42 2.53 9.41
CA ALA A 102 3.87 1.28 8.82
C ALA A 102 5.37 1.23 8.54
N GLY A 103 6.12 2.26 8.96
CA GLY A 103 7.57 2.29 8.83
C GLY A 103 8.09 2.95 7.58
N PHE A 104 7.24 3.54 6.77
CA PHE A 104 7.67 4.32 5.62
C PHE A 104 8.21 5.67 6.08
N ARG A 105 9.12 6.22 5.28
CA ARG A 105 9.69 7.55 5.51
C ARG A 105 9.33 8.46 4.34
N LEU A 106 9.08 9.74 4.65
CA LEU A 106 8.90 10.74 3.61
C LEU A 106 10.24 10.98 2.92
N GLU A 107 10.28 10.76 1.61
CA GLU A 107 11.51 10.89 0.81
C GLU A 107 11.52 12.13 -0.05
N GLY A 108 10.37 12.71 -0.32
CA GLY A 108 10.33 13.90 -1.12
C GLY A 108 8.91 14.38 -1.41
N GLU A 109 8.84 15.52 -2.07
CA GLU A 109 7.59 16.11 -2.51
C GLU A 109 7.76 16.59 -3.95
N LEU A 110 6.89 16.13 -4.84
CA LEU A 110 6.85 16.55 -6.23
C LEU A 110 5.83 17.67 -6.38
N ARG A 111 6.29 18.84 -6.77
CA ARG A 111 5.42 20.01 -6.89
C ARG A 111 4.59 19.90 -8.15
N GLU A 112 3.27 20.21 -8.04
CA GLU A 112 2.34 20.27 -9.16
C GLU A 112 2.42 19.03 -10.04
N ASN A 113 2.37 17.85 -9.40
CA ASN A 113 2.58 16.58 -10.09
C ASN A 113 1.29 15.82 -10.39
N TYR A 114 0.17 16.23 -9.78
CA TYR A 114 -1.09 15.51 -9.92
C TYR A 114 -2.25 16.47 -10.11
N TRP A 115 -3.01 16.25 -11.19
CA TRP A 115 -4.20 17.06 -11.50
C TRP A 115 -5.41 16.42 -10.85
N LEU A 116 -6.09 17.15 -9.96
CA LEU A 116 -7.26 16.66 -9.26
C LEU A 116 -8.20 17.82 -8.94
N ASN A 117 -9.48 17.64 -9.23
CA ASN A 117 -10.53 18.62 -8.91
C ASN A 117 -10.22 20.03 -9.44
N GLY A 118 -9.76 20.09 -10.69
CA GLY A 118 -9.54 21.35 -11.37
C GLY A 118 -8.28 22.11 -11.00
N ARG A 119 -7.36 21.49 -10.30
CA ARG A 119 -6.10 22.14 -9.95
C ARG A 119 -4.95 21.13 -9.80
N TRP A 120 -3.72 21.63 -9.85
CA TRP A 120 -2.54 20.86 -9.59
C TRP A 120 -2.30 20.67 -8.10
N HIS A 121 -1.85 19.48 -7.74
CA HIS A 121 -1.48 19.12 -6.37
C HIS A 121 -0.07 18.59 -6.35
N ASN A 122 0.60 18.76 -5.20
CA ASN A 122 1.87 18.12 -4.96
C ASN A 122 1.66 16.66 -4.58
N ASP A 123 2.65 15.82 -4.84
CA ASP A 123 2.68 14.44 -4.38
C ASP A 123 3.77 14.27 -3.33
N TRP A 124 3.43 13.59 -2.24
CA TRP A 124 4.41 13.14 -1.25
C TRP A 124 4.89 11.74 -1.64
N LEU A 125 6.21 11.56 -1.64
CA LEU A 125 6.83 10.28 -1.95
C LEU A 125 7.35 9.65 -0.66
N PHE A 126 7.00 8.38 -0.47
CA PHE A 126 7.41 7.62 0.70
C PHE A 126 8.19 6.38 0.27
N GLY A 127 9.11 5.92 1.12
CA GLY A 127 9.84 4.69 0.88
C GLY A 127 10.12 3.94 2.16
N ARG A 128 10.21 2.62 2.03
CA ARG A 128 10.58 1.73 3.12
C ARG A 128 11.50 0.65 2.58
N LEU A 129 12.64 0.44 3.24
CA LEU A 129 13.55 -0.64 2.92
C LEU A 129 13.23 -1.87 3.77
N ARG A 130 13.64 -3.05 3.26
CA ARG A 130 13.52 -4.29 4.02
C ARG A 130 14.27 -4.14 5.35
N GLY A 131 13.60 -4.54 6.43
CA GLY A 131 14.15 -4.40 7.78
C GLY A 131 13.85 -3.09 8.47
N GLU A 132 13.42 -2.06 7.75
CA GLU A 132 13.00 -0.81 8.36
C GLU A 132 11.57 -0.90 8.87
N GLY A 133 11.27 -0.19 9.95
CA GLY A 133 9.93 -0.13 10.49
C GLY A 133 9.46 -1.39 11.21
N ASP A 134 10.31 -2.42 11.28
CA ASP A 134 10.00 -3.61 12.05
C ASP A 134 10.14 -3.30 13.54
N ALA A 135 9.26 -3.88 14.35
CA ALA A 135 9.34 -3.72 15.77
C ALA A 135 10.67 -4.27 16.30
N PRO A 136 11.31 -3.57 17.24
CA PRO A 136 12.54 -4.07 17.83
C PRO A 136 12.30 -5.36 18.60
#